data_3047b864d611f540432799fd9499580c
#
_entry.id   3047b864d611f540432799fd9499580c
#
_cell.length_a   1.000
_cell.length_b   1.000
_cell.length_c   1.000
_cell.angle_alpha   90.00
_cell.angle_beta   90.00
_cell.angle_gamma   90.00
#
_symmetry.space_group_name_H-M   'P 1'
#
loop_
_entity.id
_entity.type
_entity.pdbx_description
1 polymer ?
#
loop_
_entity_poly.entity_id
_entity_poly.type
_entity_poly.pdbx_seq_one_letter_code
_entity_poly.pdbx_strand_id
1 'polypeptide(L)'
;MEGNQLGVGDLSALGPMADWPTWRLFLAAARLTGPAWGRLLEQQGVSPAGFALLRMLYGQDGLRPGEVARQAMITPASVTSVADTLERRGQLERRRDDADRRAVRLHITPAGRAVVEETGRGMAGQVQDMFGRVDPADEPAVRRFLLAAIDRLGEYQQGELP
;
A
#
# COMPACT_ATOMS: atom_id res chain seq x y z
N MET A 1 -8.94 8.89 -29.31
CA MET A 1 -7.88 7.86 -29.16
C MET A 1 -7.04 8.26 -27.96
N GLU A 2 -7.54 8.00 -26.74
CA GLU A 2 -6.79 8.22 -25.51
C GLU A 2 -6.26 6.87 -25.06
N GLY A 3 -4.98 6.63 -25.42
CA GLY A 3 -4.31 5.37 -25.16
C GLY A 3 -4.01 5.19 -23.69
N ASN A 4 -4.50 4.11 -23.17
CA ASN A 4 -3.94 3.23 -22.14
C ASN A 4 -2.83 3.82 -21.26
N GLN A 5 -3.16 4.77 -20.37
CA GLN A 5 -2.25 5.33 -19.38
C GLN A 5 -2.01 4.42 -18.17
N LEU A 6 -2.58 3.20 -18.13
CA LEU A 6 -2.55 2.32 -16.96
C LEU A 6 -1.46 1.23 -17.01
N GLY A 7 -0.62 1.18 -18.05
CA GLY A 7 0.43 0.15 -18.16
C GLY A 7 -0.11 -1.30 -18.16
N VAL A 8 -1.42 -1.46 -18.25
CA VAL A 8 -2.08 -2.73 -18.44
C VAL A 8 -2.11 -2.93 -19.95
N GLY A 9 -1.36 -3.88 -20.49
CA GLY A 9 -1.45 -4.27 -21.91
C GLY A 9 -2.91 -4.49 -22.28
N ASP A 10 -3.25 -4.31 -23.55
CA ASP A 10 -4.62 -4.37 -24.05
C ASP A 10 -5.34 -5.64 -23.56
N LEU A 11 -6.16 -5.48 -22.53
CA LEU A 11 -6.93 -6.58 -21.93
C LEU A 11 -8.00 -7.08 -22.90
N SER A 12 -8.38 -6.30 -23.93
CA SER A 12 -9.37 -6.68 -24.93
C SER A 12 -8.89 -7.84 -25.80
N ALA A 13 -7.58 -7.97 -26.00
CA ALA A 13 -6.97 -9.09 -26.74
C ALA A 13 -7.12 -10.46 -26.04
N LEU A 14 -7.53 -10.47 -24.77
CA LEU A 14 -7.63 -11.66 -23.92
C LEU A 14 -9.06 -12.24 -23.84
N GLY A 15 -9.98 -11.74 -24.63
CA GLY A 15 -11.39 -12.10 -24.61
C GLY A 15 -12.22 -11.45 -23.49
N PRO A 16 -13.53 -11.72 -23.44
CA PRO A 16 -14.43 -11.13 -22.44
C PRO A 16 -14.00 -11.49 -21.00
N MET A 17 -13.91 -10.49 -20.11
CA MET A 17 -13.54 -10.71 -18.71
C MET A 17 -14.50 -11.66 -17.96
N ALA A 18 -15.74 -11.77 -18.41
CA ALA A 18 -16.72 -12.70 -17.84
C ALA A 18 -16.28 -14.18 -17.93
N ASP A 19 -15.44 -14.51 -18.92
CA ASP A 19 -14.96 -15.88 -19.15
C ASP A 19 -13.59 -16.15 -18.49
N TRP A 20 -13.04 -15.15 -17.79
CA TRP A 20 -11.74 -15.33 -17.15
C TRP A 20 -11.85 -16.15 -15.86
N PRO A 21 -10.87 -17.03 -15.58
CA PRO A 21 -10.81 -17.72 -14.30
C PRO A 21 -10.61 -16.73 -13.16
N THR A 22 -11.13 -17.04 -11.98
CA THR A 22 -11.16 -16.18 -10.79
C THR A 22 -9.79 -15.59 -10.43
N TRP A 23 -8.73 -16.41 -10.50
CA TRP A 23 -7.37 -15.93 -10.20
C TRP A 23 -6.90 -14.83 -11.15
N ARG A 24 -7.32 -14.88 -12.42
CA ARG A 24 -6.97 -13.87 -13.43
C ARG A 24 -7.72 -12.55 -13.17
N LEU A 25 -9.00 -12.63 -12.81
CA LEU A 25 -9.78 -11.47 -12.37
C LEU A 25 -9.16 -10.82 -11.13
N PHE A 26 -8.73 -11.64 -10.16
CA PHE A 26 -8.02 -11.16 -8.99
C PHE A 26 -6.73 -10.40 -9.34
N LEU A 27 -5.89 -10.96 -10.22
CA LEU A 27 -4.68 -10.27 -10.66
C LEU A 27 -4.96 -8.96 -11.39
N ALA A 28 -5.98 -8.93 -12.24
CA ALA A 28 -6.40 -7.70 -12.92
C ALA A 28 -6.85 -6.62 -11.93
N ALA A 29 -7.69 -6.98 -10.96
CA ALA A 29 -8.12 -6.09 -9.88
C ALA A 29 -6.94 -5.59 -9.03
N ALA A 30 -6.03 -6.48 -8.64
CA ALA A 30 -4.85 -6.15 -7.86
C ALA A 30 -3.94 -5.14 -8.60
N ARG A 31 -3.76 -5.30 -9.92
CA ARG A 31 -2.99 -4.34 -10.74
C ARG A 31 -3.62 -2.95 -10.79
N LEU A 32 -4.93 -2.86 -10.79
CA LEU A 32 -5.66 -1.58 -10.82
C LEU A 32 -5.70 -0.89 -9.46
N THR A 33 -5.60 -1.66 -8.38
CA THR A 33 -5.68 -1.13 -7.00
C THR A 33 -4.60 -0.10 -6.70
N GLY A 34 -3.34 -0.37 -7.05
CA GLY A 34 -2.22 0.54 -6.79
C GLY A 34 -2.39 1.92 -7.42
N PRO A 35 -2.59 2.03 -8.75
CA PRO A 35 -2.85 3.31 -9.40
C PRO A 35 -4.11 4.03 -8.90
N ALA A 36 -5.19 3.30 -8.61
CA ALA A 36 -6.42 3.88 -8.06
C ALA A 36 -6.17 4.47 -6.65
N TRP A 37 -5.49 3.72 -5.80
CA TRP A 37 -5.07 4.16 -4.48
C TRP A 37 -4.16 5.39 -4.53
N GLY A 38 -3.19 5.38 -5.46
CA GLY A 38 -2.29 6.52 -5.69
C GLY A 38 -3.06 7.80 -6.00
N ARG A 39 -4.02 7.73 -6.92
CA ARG A 39 -4.87 8.88 -7.26
C ARG A 39 -5.70 9.39 -6.08
N LEU A 40 -6.26 8.48 -5.27
CA LEU A 40 -7.01 8.88 -4.07
C LEU A 40 -6.12 9.65 -3.08
N LEU A 41 -4.90 9.17 -2.85
CA LEU A 41 -3.94 9.85 -1.95
C LEU A 41 -3.52 11.22 -2.51
N GLU A 42 -3.27 11.31 -3.81
CA GLU A 42 -2.91 12.56 -4.48
C GLU A 42 -4.04 13.61 -4.37
N GLN A 43 -5.29 13.20 -4.47
CA GLN A 43 -6.46 14.08 -4.24
C GLN A 43 -6.49 14.63 -2.81
N GLN A 44 -5.95 13.89 -1.83
CA GLN A 44 -5.78 14.36 -0.46
C GLN A 44 -4.47 15.15 -0.25
N GLY A 45 -3.70 15.42 -1.30
CA GLY A 45 -2.43 16.14 -1.24
C GLY A 45 -1.27 15.32 -0.62
N VAL A 46 -1.39 14.01 -0.55
CA VAL A 46 -0.42 13.11 0.09
C VAL A 46 0.22 12.20 -0.96
N SER A 47 1.56 12.11 -0.96
CA SER A 47 2.22 11.15 -1.84
C SER A 47 2.02 9.71 -1.37
N PRO A 48 1.77 8.74 -2.29
CA PRO A 48 1.58 7.34 -1.93
C PRO A 48 2.73 6.76 -1.08
N ALA A 49 3.98 7.03 -1.46
CA ALA A 49 5.14 6.56 -0.72
C ALA A 49 5.27 7.20 0.68
N GLY A 50 4.97 8.50 0.80
CA GLY A 50 4.94 9.21 2.08
C GLY A 50 3.87 8.65 3.00
N PHE A 51 2.66 8.45 2.48
CA PHE A 51 1.57 7.87 3.25
C PHE A 51 1.87 6.44 3.70
N ALA A 52 2.43 5.61 2.82
CA ALA A 52 2.81 4.25 3.18
C ALA A 52 3.82 4.21 4.33
N LEU A 53 4.87 5.06 4.28
CA LEU A 53 5.85 5.16 5.36
C LEU A 53 5.21 5.64 6.67
N LEU A 54 4.39 6.70 6.62
CA LEU A 54 3.69 7.20 7.82
C LEU A 54 2.75 6.14 8.40
N ARG A 55 2.02 5.39 7.56
CA ARG A 55 1.15 4.30 8.02
C ARG A 55 1.91 3.17 8.71
N MET A 56 3.08 2.81 8.20
CA MET A 56 3.94 1.81 8.85
C MET A 56 4.37 2.29 10.23
N LEU A 57 4.86 3.54 10.34
CA LEU A 57 5.28 4.12 11.61
C LEU A 57 4.10 4.38 12.56
N TYR A 58 2.90 4.62 12.04
CA TYR A 58 1.69 4.74 12.85
C TYR A 58 1.33 3.42 13.54
N GLY A 59 1.52 2.30 12.85
CA GLY A 59 1.32 0.96 13.41
C GLY A 59 2.47 0.49 14.30
N GLN A 60 3.70 0.80 13.92
CA GLN A 60 4.92 0.43 14.66
C GLN A 60 5.93 1.57 14.57
N ASP A 61 5.99 2.38 15.60
CA ASP A 61 6.92 3.52 15.67
C ASP A 61 8.38 3.06 15.91
N GLY A 62 9.34 3.88 15.53
CA GLY A 62 10.75 3.62 15.81
C GLY A 62 11.40 2.55 14.93
N LEU A 63 10.89 2.29 13.73
CA LEU A 63 11.51 1.38 12.78
C LEU A 63 12.84 1.92 12.24
N ARG A 64 13.80 1.02 12.00
CA ARG A 64 15.04 1.34 11.26
C ARG A 64 14.74 1.45 9.77
N PRO A 65 15.44 2.33 9.00
CA PRO A 65 15.22 2.44 7.55
C PRO A 65 15.32 1.11 6.80
N GLY A 66 16.23 0.21 7.21
CA GLY A 66 16.35 -1.12 6.62
C GLY A 66 15.14 -2.04 6.91
N GLU A 67 14.49 -1.89 8.06
CA GLU A 67 13.26 -2.63 8.40
C GLU A 67 12.10 -2.14 7.54
N VAL A 68 11.98 -0.82 7.37
CA VAL A 68 11.00 -0.21 6.46
C VAL A 68 11.22 -0.69 5.02
N ALA A 69 12.47 -0.66 4.52
CA ALA A 69 12.79 -1.08 3.17
C ALA A 69 12.37 -2.53 2.91
N ARG A 70 12.66 -3.43 3.86
CA ARG A 70 12.28 -4.85 3.78
C ARG A 70 10.78 -5.05 3.83
N GLN A 71 10.06 -4.40 4.78
CA GLN A 71 8.62 -4.55 4.92
C GLN A 71 7.85 -3.94 3.74
N ALA A 72 8.32 -2.81 3.20
CA ALA A 72 7.70 -2.16 2.05
C ALA A 72 8.16 -2.74 0.70
N MET A 73 9.12 -3.66 0.69
CA MET A 73 9.73 -4.23 -0.53
C MET A 73 10.27 -3.15 -1.48
N ILE A 74 10.91 -2.12 -0.93
CA ILE A 74 11.54 -1.02 -1.66
C ILE A 74 13.02 -0.91 -1.30
N THR A 75 13.77 -0.11 -2.07
CA THR A 75 15.19 0.09 -1.81
C THR A 75 15.43 0.99 -0.58
N PRO A 76 16.54 0.80 0.18
CA PRO A 76 16.91 1.72 1.26
C PRO A 76 17.05 3.17 0.80
N ALA A 77 17.52 3.40 -0.43
CA ALA A 77 17.63 4.74 -1.02
C ALA A 77 16.25 5.40 -1.18
N SER A 78 15.23 4.63 -1.60
CA SER A 78 13.85 5.10 -1.69
C SER A 78 13.30 5.50 -0.31
N VAL A 79 13.56 4.68 0.73
CA VAL A 79 13.16 5.01 2.11
C VAL A 79 13.81 6.32 2.56
N THR A 80 15.12 6.50 2.29
CA THR A 80 15.85 7.72 2.66
C THR A 80 15.23 8.96 2.02
N SER A 81 14.98 8.92 0.70
CA SER A 81 14.38 10.04 -0.03
C SER A 81 12.98 10.42 0.48
N VAL A 82 12.14 9.42 0.75
CA VAL A 82 10.80 9.63 1.31
C VAL A 82 10.90 10.20 2.73
N ALA A 83 11.75 9.63 3.59
CA ALA A 83 11.95 10.08 4.95
C ALA A 83 12.46 11.53 5.01
N ASP A 84 13.43 11.91 4.12
CA ASP A 84 13.92 13.29 4.02
C ASP A 84 12.81 14.29 3.69
N THR A 85 11.87 13.87 2.83
CA THR A 85 10.72 14.70 2.45
C THR A 85 9.75 14.87 3.61
N LEU A 86 9.44 13.80 4.33
CA LEU A 86 8.56 13.83 5.49
C LEU A 86 9.15 14.58 6.67
N GLU A 87 10.47 14.47 6.88
CA GLU A 87 11.20 15.19 7.92
C GLU A 87 11.19 16.70 7.66
N ARG A 88 11.44 17.14 6.42
CA ARG A 88 11.30 18.55 6.03
C ARG A 88 9.89 19.10 6.24
N ARG A 89 8.87 18.26 6.18
CA ARG A 89 7.46 18.61 6.46
C ARG A 89 7.11 18.52 7.94
N GLY A 90 8.04 18.12 8.80
CA GLY A 90 7.81 17.92 10.23
C GLY A 90 6.91 16.73 10.57
N GLN A 91 6.67 15.81 9.61
CA GLN A 91 5.77 14.65 9.76
C GLN A 91 6.50 13.41 10.29
N LEU A 92 7.82 13.41 10.22
CA LEU A 92 8.73 12.37 10.67
C LEU A 92 9.94 13.02 11.33
N GLU A 93 10.55 12.33 12.28
CA GLU A 93 11.84 12.68 12.83
C GLU A 93 12.78 11.49 12.90
N ARG A 94 14.08 11.75 12.80
CA ARG A 94 15.13 10.77 12.99
C ARG A 94 15.72 10.89 14.38
N ARG A 95 15.73 9.79 15.13
CA ARG A 95 16.38 9.71 16.44
C ARG A 95 17.47 8.66 16.41
N ARG A 96 18.55 8.88 17.16
CA ARG A 96 19.56 7.84 17.38
C ARG A 96 18.96 6.74 18.25
N ASP A 97 19.31 5.49 17.93
CA ASP A 97 18.93 4.35 18.74
C ASP A 97 19.68 4.39 20.08
N ASP A 98 18.96 4.24 21.19
CA ASP A 98 19.57 4.31 22.54
C ASP A 98 20.51 3.13 22.80
N ALA A 99 20.26 1.96 22.20
CA ALA A 99 21.06 0.76 22.33
C ALA A 99 22.26 0.71 21.35
N ASP A 100 22.11 1.33 20.17
CA ASP A 100 23.16 1.41 19.14
C ASP A 100 23.23 2.83 18.57
N ARG A 101 24.12 3.65 19.12
CA ARG A 101 24.27 5.05 18.72
C ARG A 101 24.67 5.26 17.24
N ARG A 102 25.08 4.18 16.54
CA ARG A 102 25.36 4.22 15.09
C ARG A 102 24.10 4.04 14.26
N ALA A 103 23.04 3.47 14.86
CA ALA A 103 21.77 3.27 14.19
C ALA A 103 20.85 4.48 14.36
N VAL A 104 20.03 4.70 13.34
CA VAL A 104 18.99 5.72 13.31
C VAL A 104 17.64 5.04 13.24
N ARG A 105 16.68 5.53 14.01
CA ARG A 105 15.27 5.12 13.96
C ARG A 105 14.39 6.25 13.42
N LEU A 106 13.37 5.87 12.71
CA LEU A 106 12.36 6.77 12.15
C LEU A 106 11.16 6.80 13.10
N HIS A 107 10.77 8.00 13.51
CA HIS A 107 9.64 8.21 14.41
C HIS A 107 8.59 9.11 13.75
N ILE A 108 7.32 8.71 13.88
CA ILE A 108 6.21 9.53 13.41
C ILE A 108 5.94 10.65 14.43
N THR A 109 5.83 11.88 13.92
CA THR A 109 5.48 13.03 14.77
C THR A 109 3.95 13.14 14.97
N PRO A 110 3.46 13.99 15.89
CA PRO A 110 2.03 14.31 15.98
C PRO A 110 1.45 14.82 14.64
N ALA A 111 2.21 15.63 13.89
CA ALA A 111 1.81 16.08 12.55
C ALA A 111 1.70 14.92 11.55
N GLY A 112 2.63 13.97 11.58
CA GLY A 112 2.55 12.76 10.75
C GLY A 112 1.36 11.88 11.10
N ARG A 113 1.03 11.74 12.39
CA ARG A 113 -0.17 11.01 12.86
C ARG A 113 -1.45 11.66 12.36
N ALA A 114 -1.55 12.98 12.46
CA ALA A 114 -2.69 13.73 11.95
C ALA A 114 -2.91 13.48 10.44
N VAL A 115 -1.83 13.48 9.64
CA VAL A 115 -1.91 13.15 8.21
C VAL A 115 -2.51 11.76 7.97
N VAL A 116 -2.09 10.74 8.73
CA VAL A 116 -2.62 9.38 8.58
C VAL A 116 -4.11 9.34 8.91
N GLU A 117 -4.50 9.96 10.01
CA GLU A 117 -5.88 9.95 10.50
C GLU A 117 -6.83 10.75 9.61
N GLU A 118 -6.42 11.95 9.18
CA GLU A 118 -7.23 12.81 8.30
C GLU A 118 -7.39 12.20 6.92
N THR A 119 -6.30 11.69 6.34
CA THR A 119 -6.35 10.98 5.06
C THR A 119 -7.24 9.74 5.16
N GLY A 120 -7.10 8.94 6.23
CA GLY A 120 -7.94 7.76 6.44
C GLY A 120 -9.44 8.10 6.53
N ARG A 121 -9.78 9.17 7.25
CA ARG A 121 -11.18 9.66 7.36
C ARG A 121 -11.70 10.19 6.02
N GLY A 122 -10.89 10.97 5.31
CA GLY A 122 -11.27 11.55 4.02
C GLY A 122 -11.47 10.50 2.93
N MET A 123 -10.78 9.37 3.02
CA MET A 123 -10.83 8.31 2.00
C MET A 123 -11.84 7.20 2.30
N ALA A 124 -12.39 7.11 3.52
CA ALA A 124 -13.18 5.96 3.95
C ALA A 124 -14.37 5.66 3.02
N GLY A 125 -15.14 6.68 2.64
CA GLY A 125 -16.24 6.55 1.67
C GLY A 125 -15.77 6.21 0.26
N GLN A 126 -14.73 6.90 -0.22
CA GLN A 126 -14.17 6.72 -1.55
C GLN A 126 -13.56 5.32 -1.76
N VAL A 127 -12.93 4.75 -0.72
CA VAL A 127 -12.42 3.37 -0.75
C VAL A 127 -13.57 2.38 -0.91
N GLN A 128 -14.66 2.57 -0.16
CA GLN A 128 -15.83 1.72 -0.27
C GLN A 128 -16.47 1.81 -1.66
N ASP A 129 -16.58 3.01 -2.23
CA ASP A 129 -17.12 3.24 -3.57
C ASP A 129 -16.20 2.64 -4.65
N MET A 130 -14.88 2.73 -4.48
CA MET A 130 -13.88 2.17 -5.41
C MET A 130 -13.96 0.65 -5.53
N PHE A 131 -14.21 -0.06 -4.43
CA PHE A 131 -14.30 -1.52 -4.42
C PHE A 131 -15.73 -2.03 -4.68
N GLY A 132 -16.72 -1.15 -4.64
CA GLY A 132 -18.12 -1.53 -4.73
C GLY A 132 -18.60 -2.28 -3.48
N ARG A 133 -19.82 -2.81 -3.58
CA ARG A 133 -20.40 -3.63 -2.52
C ARG A 133 -20.52 -5.07 -3.00
N VAL A 134 -20.07 -5.99 -2.18
CA VAL A 134 -20.34 -7.42 -2.36
C VAL A 134 -21.75 -7.70 -1.86
N ASP A 135 -22.53 -8.53 -2.59
CA ASP A 135 -23.80 -9.00 -2.07
C ASP A 135 -23.57 -9.73 -0.73
N PRO A 136 -24.36 -9.43 0.32
CA PRO A 136 -24.21 -10.10 1.61
C PRO A 136 -24.25 -11.63 1.54
N ALA A 137 -24.96 -12.20 0.54
CA ALA A 137 -25.01 -13.64 0.32
C ALA A 137 -23.67 -14.20 -0.19
N ASP A 138 -22.91 -13.41 -0.96
CA ASP A 138 -21.65 -13.83 -1.57
C ASP A 138 -20.43 -13.47 -0.70
N GLU A 139 -20.58 -12.55 0.24
CA GLU A 139 -19.47 -12.05 1.07
C GLU A 139 -18.66 -13.17 1.75
N PRO A 140 -19.27 -14.22 2.34
CA PRO A 140 -18.50 -15.31 2.94
C PRO A 140 -17.61 -16.06 1.92
N ALA A 141 -18.06 -16.22 0.69
CA ALA A 141 -17.30 -16.89 -0.37
C ALA A 141 -16.15 -16.02 -0.86
N VAL A 142 -16.39 -14.72 -1.09
CA VAL A 142 -15.38 -13.74 -1.49
C VAL A 142 -14.31 -13.62 -0.42
N ARG A 143 -14.69 -13.51 0.86
CA ARG A 143 -13.72 -13.45 1.98
C ARG A 143 -12.85 -14.71 2.05
N ARG A 144 -13.44 -15.91 1.94
CA ARG A 144 -12.64 -17.16 1.95
C ARG A 144 -11.61 -17.17 0.83
N PHE A 145 -12.00 -16.77 -0.38
CA PHE A 145 -11.07 -16.71 -1.51
C PHE A 145 -9.94 -15.72 -1.26
N LEU A 146 -10.26 -14.50 -0.82
CA LEU A 146 -9.26 -13.45 -0.57
C LEU A 146 -8.28 -13.83 0.54
N LEU A 147 -8.77 -14.38 1.64
CA LEU A 147 -7.92 -14.83 2.75
C LEU A 147 -6.97 -15.95 2.31
N ALA A 148 -7.50 -16.97 1.61
CA ALA A 148 -6.66 -18.04 1.08
C ALA A 148 -5.61 -17.54 0.06
N ALA A 149 -5.96 -16.54 -0.75
CA ALA A 149 -5.02 -15.93 -1.69
C ALA A 149 -3.91 -15.15 -0.96
N ILE A 150 -4.26 -14.39 0.09
CA ILE A 150 -3.31 -13.64 0.92
C ILE A 150 -2.32 -14.61 1.60
N ASP A 151 -2.82 -15.66 2.23
CA ASP A 151 -1.99 -16.66 2.93
C ASP A 151 -1.00 -17.32 1.95
N ARG A 152 -1.48 -17.82 0.81
CA ARG A 152 -0.63 -18.46 -0.21
C ARG A 152 0.41 -17.52 -0.81
N LEU A 153 0.05 -16.27 -1.08
CA LEU A 153 0.99 -15.28 -1.57
C LEU A 153 2.06 -14.94 -0.52
N GLY A 154 1.70 -14.95 0.77
CA GLY A 154 2.63 -14.81 1.88
C GLY A 154 3.63 -15.96 1.93
N GLU A 155 3.17 -17.21 1.88
CA GLU A 155 4.01 -18.42 1.85
C GLU A 155 4.96 -18.43 0.65
N TYR A 156 4.47 -18.03 -0.54
CA TYR A 156 5.29 -17.95 -1.74
C TYR A 156 6.42 -16.93 -1.62
N GLN A 157 6.15 -15.78 -0.99
CA GLN A 157 7.17 -14.74 -0.75
C GLN A 157 8.25 -15.18 0.26
N GLN A 158 7.89 -16.08 1.19
CA GLN A 158 8.82 -16.64 2.19
C GLN A 158 9.62 -17.82 1.64
N GLY A 159 9.32 -18.29 0.42
CA GLY A 159 9.97 -19.44 -0.21
C GLY A 159 9.52 -20.77 0.38
N GLU A 160 8.36 -20.81 1.03
CA GLU A 160 7.79 -22.00 1.68
C GLU A 160 6.95 -22.85 0.72
N LEU A 161 6.66 -22.34 -0.48
CA LEU A 161 6.01 -23.10 -1.55
C LEU A 161 7.04 -23.52 -2.61
N PRO A 162 6.94 -24.75 -3.15
CA PRO A 162 7.84 -25.25 -4.18
C PRO A 162 7.71 -24.52 -5.51
#